data_6acc24f839ca886b6250232df1ff7935
#
_entry.id   6acc24f839ca886b6250232df1ff7935
#
_cell.length_a   1.000
_cell.length_b   1.000
_cell.length_c   1.000
_cell.angle_alpha   90.00
_cell.angle_beta   90.00
_cell.angle_gamma   90.00
#
_symmetry.space_group_name_H-M   'P 1'
#
loop_
_entity.id
_entity.type
_entity.pdbx_description
1 polymer ?
#
loop_
_entity_poly.entity_id
_entity_poly.type
_entity_poly.pdbx_seq_one_letter_code
_entity_poly.pdbx_strand_id
1 'polypeptide(L)'
;MSEYFNEKAADWDANEIVAKLSAAVGAAIREHVPLDDSMDVMDFGAGTGLISSQVAPLVKRIVAVDTSGTMLEKLVAKPHLHGKVEAVCQDILESPLEARFDLIMSAMAMHHVQDTDRLVGIFAGHLKPGAMVALADLDKEDGTFHPDEAAGVFHHGFERDELQSVLQAHGFRDIQFFTAHTVVKEEREYPVFLVTARHAGAG
;
A
#
# COMPACT_ATOMS: atom_id res chain seq x y z
N MET A 1 -5.13 -5.78 -15.46
CA MET A 1 -5.09 -4.81 -14.34
C MET A 1 -4.26 -3.56 -14.70
N SER A 2 -3.02 -3.69 -15.14
CA SER A 2 -2.15 -2.55 -15.52
C SER A 2 -2.78 -1.61 -16.56
N GLU A 3 -3.50 -2.14 -17.57
CA GLU A 3 -4.17 -1.31 -18.60
C GLU A 3 -5.19 -0.34 -18.00
N TYR A 4 -6.04 -0.79 -17.08
CA TYR A 4 -7.02 0.07 -16.40
C TYR A 4 -6.34 1.23 -15.68
N PHE A 5 -5.27 0.97 -14.93
CA PHE A 5 -4.52 2.01 -14.22
C PHE A 5 -3.73 2.91 -15.17
N ASN A 6 -3.21 2.38 -16.29
CA ASN A 6 -2.56 3.19 -17.31
C ASN A 6 -3.50 4.26 -17.87
N GLU A 7 -4.76 3.93 -18.14
CA GLU A 7 -5.78 4.86 -18.63
C GLU A 7 -6.14 5.94 -17.59
N LYS A 8 -6.17 5.57 -16.30
CA LYS A 8 -6.53 6.47 -15.20
C LYS A 8 -5.40 7.37 -14.73
N ALA A 9 -4.15 7.05 -15.07
CA ALA A 9 -2.97 7.76 -14.57
C ALA A 9 -2.96 9.27 -14.86
N ALA A 10 -3.59 9.73 -15.98
CA ALA A 10 -3.60 11.14 -16.37
C ALA A 10 -4.27 12.03 -15.31
N ASP A 11 -5.41 11.62 -14.79
CA ASP A 11 -6.27 12.38 -13.89
C ASP A 11 -6.28 11.85 -12.45
N TRP A 12 -5.42 10.86 -12.14
CA TRP A 12 -5.42 10.17 -10.87
C TRP A 12 -5.26 11.12 -9.68
N ASP A 13 -4.25 11.99 -9.72
CA ASP A 13 -3.94 12.94 -8.66
C ASP A 13 -4.98 14.08 -8.55
N ALA A 14 -5.75 14.34 -9.62
CA ALA A 14 -6.81 15.34 -9.64
C ALA A 14 -8.12 14.81 -9.03
N ASN A 15 -8.25 13.51 -8.80
CA ASN A 15 -9.40 12.91 -8.17
C ASN A 15 -9.43 13.27 -6.68
N GLU A 16 -10.44 14.04 -6.26
CA GLU A 16 -10.55 14.52 -4.88
C GLU A 16 -10.67 13.38 -3.84
N ILE A 17 -11.34 12.27 -4.19
CA ILE A 17 -11.50 11.13 -3.28
C ILE A 17 -10.13 10.48 -3.07
N VAL A 18 -9.40 10.22 -4.16
CA VAL A 18 -8.06 9.65 -4.12
C VAL A 18 -7.10 10.54 -3.33
N ALA A 19 -7.12 11.86 -3.60
CA ALA A 19 -6.24 12.81 -2.93
C ALA A 19 -6.52 12.88 -1.41
N LYS A 20 -7.79 12.97 -0.99
CA LYS A 20 -8.20 13.01 0.41
C LYS A 20 -7.86 11.71 1.14
N LEU A 21 -8.16 10.57 0.52
CA LEU A 21 -7.83 9.24 1.06
C LEU A 21 -6.32 9.07 1.24
N SER A 22 -5.54 9.36 0.20
CA SER A 22 -4.08 9.25 0.27
C SER A 22 -3.47 10.19 1.32
N ALA A 23 -4.02 11.41 1.47
CA ALA A 23 -3.59 12.34 2.50
C ALA A 23 -3.85 11.78 3.90
N ALA A 24 -5.02 11.20 4.14
CA ALA A 24 -5.39 10.62 5.43
C ALA A 24 -4.56 9.36 5.75
N VAL A 25 -4.39 8.45 4.79
CA VAL A 25 -3.56 7.25 4.97
C VAL A 25 -2.09 7.64 5.25
N GLY A 26 -1.53 8.58 4.49
CA GLY A 26 -0.17 9.05 4.74
C GLY A 26 -0.01 9.72 6.11
N ALA A 27 -1.02 10.45 6.60
CA ALA A 27 -1.05 11.00 7.95
C ALA A 27 -1.07 9.89 9.00
N ALA A 28 -1.91 8.87 8.82
CA ALA A 28 -2.00 7.73 9.74
C ALA A 28 -0.66 6.92 9.77
N ILE A 29 -0.01 6.72 8.62
CA ILE A 29 1.32 6.08 8.59
C ILE A 29 2.32 6.89 9.42
N ARG A 30 2.36 8.22 9.26
CA ARG A 30 3.28 9.08 10.02
C ARG A 30 2.99 9.12 11.53
N GLU A 31 1.74 8.89 11.92
CA GLU A 31 1.32 8.86 13.32
C GLU A 31 1.67 7.52 13.99
N HIS A 32 1.48 6.40 13.28
CA HIS A 32 1.53 5.06 13.86
C HIS A 32 2.79 4.26 13.52
N VAL A 33 3.62 4.75 12.60
CA VAL A 33 4.90 4.12 12.24
C VAL A 33 6.07 5.00 12.68
N PRO A 34 7.04 4.47 13.44
CA PRO A 34 8.21 5.22 13.86
C PRO A 34 9.20 5.40 12.69
N LEU A 35 8.86 6.29 11.77
CA LEU A 35 9.68 6.60 10.59
C LEU A 35 10.97 7.30 10.99
N ASP A 36 12.10 6.92 10.36
CA ASP A 36 13.38 7.60 10.52
C ASP A 36 14.21 7.60 9.22
N ASP A 37 15.21 8.47 9.14
CA ASP A 37 16.02 8.74 7.97
C ASP A 37 17.05 7.63 7.62
N SER A 38 17.08 6.55 8.37
CA SER A 38 17.87 5.35 8.06
C SER A 38 17.08 4.27 7.29
N MET A 39 15.74 4.37 7.26
CA MET A 39 14.86 3.34 6.73
C MET A 39 14.91 3.23 5.21
N ASP A 40 15.09 1.99 4.73
CA ASP A 40 14.78 1.57 3.36
C ASP A 40 13.32 1.09 3.33
N VAL A 41 12.47 1.73 2.52
CA VAL A 41 11.01 1.46 2.47
C VAL A 41 10.62 0.90 1.12
N MET A 42 9.69 -0.07 1.09
CA MET A 42 8.98 -0.48 -0.12
C MET A 42 7.56 0.11 -0.08
N ASP A 43 7.14 0.76 -1.18
CA ASP A 43 5.75 1.18 -1.43
C ASP A 43 5.16 0.24 -2.47
N PHE A 44 4.28 -0.69 -2.02
CA PHE A 44 3.65 -1.69 -2.87
C PHE A 44 2.33 -1.15 -3.43
N GLY A 45 2.18 -1.21 -4.77
CA GLY A 45 1.07 -0.57 -5.47
C GLY A 45 1.18 0.95 -5.38
N ALA A 46 2.39 1.48 -5.60
CA ALA A 46 2.73 2.88 -5.36
C ALA A 46 1.95 3.88 -6.23
N GLY A 47 1.42 3.43 -7.37
CA GLY A 47 0.67 4.26 -8.30
C GLY A 47 1.47 5.51 -8.70
N THR A 48 0.85 6.66 -8.60
CA THR A 48 1.48 7.96 -8.88
C THR A 48 2.36 8.48 -7.72
N GLY A 49 2.51 7.71 -6.62
CA GLY A 49 3.36 8.07 -5.49
C GLY A 49 2.76 9.09 -4.52
N LEU A 50 1.43 9.09 -4.33
CA LEU A 50 0.77 9.99 -3.37
C LEU A 50 1.17 9.68 -1.92
N ILE A 51 1.31 8.40 -1.55
CA ILE A 51 1.79 7.99 -0.23
C ILE A 51 3.31 8.21 -0.15
N SER A 52 4.07 7.76 -1.16
CA SER A 52 5.51 8.02 -1.27
C SER A 52 5.86 9.49 -1.06
N SER A 53 5.07 10.43 -1.61
CA SER A 53 5.29 11.88 -1.47
C SER A 53 5.25 12.36 -0.01
N GLN A 54 4.47 11.71 0.84
CA GLN A 54 4.33 12.08 2.25
C GLN A 54 5.37 11.43 3.15
N VAL A 55 5.88 10.26 2.75
CA VAL A 55 6.82 9.46 3.57
C VAL A 55 8.28 9.75 3.17
N ALA A 56 8.56 10.02 1.89
CA ALA A 56 9.91 10.23 1.37
C ALA A 56 10.77 11.26 2.15
N PRO A 57 10.22 12.39 2.66
CA PRO A 57 11.02 13.33 3.46
C PRO A 57 11.54 12.76 4.77
N LEU A 58 10.91 11.70 5.30
CA LEU A 58 11.13 11.15 6.65
C LEU A 58 11.98 9.88 6.65
N VAL A 59 12.30 9.33 5.47
CA VAL A 59 13.02 8.06 5.35
C VAL A 59 14.26 8.22 4.46
N LYS A 60 15.13 7.21 4.45
CA LYS A 60 16.35 7.23 3.65
C LYS A 60 16.03 7.15 2.16
N ARG A 61 15.22 6.16 1.77
CA ARG A 61 14.77 5.96 0.40
C ARG A 61 13.50 5.11 0.34
N ILE A 62 12.79 5.21 -0.79
CA ILE A 62 11.63 4.37 -1.09
C ILE A 62 11.89 3.64 -2.42
N VAL A 63 11.60 2.35 -2.46
CA VAL A 63 11.43 1.57 -3.68
C VAL A 63 9.94 1.47 -3.94
N ALA A 64 9.47 2.21 -4.94
CA ALA A 64 8.08 2.27 -5.35
C ALA A 64 7.81 1.20 -6.40
N VAL A 65 7.02 0.20 -6.04
CA VAL A 65 6.71 -0.96 -6.89
C VAL A 65 5.28 -0.87 -7.39
N ASP A 66 5.09 -0.97 -8.70
CA ASP A 66 3.77 -1.03 -9.32
C ASP A 66 3.83 -1.84 -10.62
N THR A 67 2.72 -2.38 -11.08
CA THR A 67 2.62 -3.06 -12.37
C THR A 67 2.25 -2.11 -13.51
N SER A 68 1.85 -0.86 -13.20
CA SER A 68 1.53 0.19 -14.17
C SER A 68 2.73 1.10 -14.41
N GLY A 69 3.39 0.94 -15.56
CA GLY A 69 4.49 1.82 -15.96
C GLY A 69 4.06 3.28 -16.08
N THR A 70 2.84 3.55 -16.57
CA THR A 70 2.31 4.91 -16.73
C THR A 70 2.09 5.60 -15.38
N MET A 71 1.64 4.87 -14.35
CA MET A 71 1.56 5.39 -12.98
C MET A 71 2.95 5.77 -12.46
N LEU A 72 3.92 4.88 -12.63
CA LEU A 72 5.30 5.13 -12.19
C LEU A 72 5.97 6.29 -12.96
N GLU A 73 5.65 6.50 -14.23
CA GLU A 73 6.09 7.69 -14.99
C GLU A 73 5.60 8.97 -14.34
N LYS A 74 4.35 9.01 -13.85
CA LYS A 74 3.82 10.16 -13.11
C LYS A 74 4.53 10.33 -11.76
N LEU A 75 4.84 9.23 -11.08
CA LEU A 75 5.59 9.26 -9.83
C LEU A 75 6.98 9.88 -10.02
N VAL A 76 7.77 9.38 -10.98
CA VAL A 76 9.13 9.87 -11.21
C VAL A 76 9.18 11.29 -11.79
N ALA A 77 8.07 11.76 -12.39
CA ALA A 77 7.96 13.14 -12.85
C ALA A 77 7.80 14.15 -11.69
N LYS A 78 7.58 13.71 -10.45
CA LYS A 78 7.43 14.59 -9.28
C LYS A 78 8.80 15.05 -8.77
N PRO A 79 9.17 16.34 -8.87
CA PRO A 79 10.52 16.81 -8.54
C PRO A 79 10.93 16.56 -7.08
N HIS A 80 9.97 16.61 -6.15
CA HIS A 80 10.22 16.41 -4.72
C HIS A 80 10.53 14.95 -4.34
N LEU A 81 10.34 14.00 -5.25
CA LEU A 81 10.69 12.58 -5.07
C LEU A 81 12.08 12.24 -5.63
N HIS A 82 12.71 13.14 -6.40
CA HIS A 82 14.00 12.88 -7.02
C HIS A 82 15.07 12.58 -5.97
N GLY A 83 15.83 11.51 -6.20
CA GLY A 83 16.89 11.06 -5.31
C GLY A 83 16.44 10.34 -4.03
N LYS A 84 15.12 10.29 -3.80
CA LYS A 84 14.53 9.60 -2.65
C LYS A 84 13.72 8.37 -3.05
N VAL A 85 13.13 8.38 -4.24
CA VAL A 85 12.25 7.32 -4.71
C VAL A 85 12.81 6.68 -5.99
N GLU A 86 12.95 5.37 -5.95
CA GLU A 86 13.28 4.51 -7.09
C GLU A 86 12.00 3.80 -7.55
N ALA A 87 11.64 3.91 -8.82
CA ALA A 87 10.46 3.26 -9.38
C ALA A 87 10.83 1.91 -10.01
N VAL A 88 10.08 0.87 -9.66
CA VAL A 88 10.25 -0.50 -10.17
C VAL A 88 8.92 -0.99 -10.75
N CYS A 89 8.85 -1.12 -12.08
CA CYS A 89 7.70 -1.67 -12.77
C CYS A 89 7.77 -3.20 -12.78
N GLN A 90 7.17 -3.84 -11.76
CA GLN A 90 7.30 -5.29 -11.57
C GLN A 90 6.13 -5.85 -10.76
N ASP A 91 5.72 -7.07 -11.10
CA ASP A 91 4.87 -7.90 -10.27
C ASP A 91 5.74 -8.73 -9.31
N ILE A 92 5.74 -8.36 -8.03
CA ILE A 92 6.54 -9.07 -7.02
C ILE A 92 5.99 -10.45 -6.64
N LEU A 93 4.75 -10.77 -7.03
CA LEU A 93 4.21 -12.10 -6.87
C LEU A 93 4.85 -13.07 -7.87
N GLU A 94 5.17 -12.60 -9.06
CA GLU A 94 5.84 -13.40 -10.10
C GLU A 94 7.35 -13.33 -10.00
N SER A 95 7.89 -12.17 -9.66
CA SER A 95 9.33 -11.91 -9.58
C SER A 95 9.64 -11.09 -8.32
N PRO A 96 9.90 -11.73 -7.16
CA PRO A 96 10.27 -11.03 -5.95
C PRO A 96 11.54 -10.18 -6.12
N LEU A 97 11.66 -9.09 -5.37
CA LEU A 97 12.89 -8.28 -5.33
C LEU A 97 13.97 -9.00 -4.50
N GLU A 98 15.24 -8.73 -4.78
CA GLU A 98 16.34 -9.24 -3.94
C GLU A 98 16.52 -8.39 -2.65
N ALA A 99 16.01 -7.17 -2.64
CA ALA A 99 16.16 -6.22 -1.54
C ALA A 99 15.29 -6.57 -0.32
N ARG A 100 15.75 -6.15 0.87
CA ARG A 100 14.99 -6.21 2.12
C ARG A 100 14.81 -4.82 2.70
N PHE A 101 13.67 -4.62 3.36
CA PHE A 101 13.19 -3.31 3.78
C PHE A 101 12.97 -3.24 5.29
N ASP A 102 13.06 -2.03 5.84
CA ASP A 102 12.71 -1.71 7.23
C ASP A 102 11.20 -1.49 7.39
N LEU A 103 10.53 -1.10 6.29
CA LEU A 103 9.09 -0.91 6.22
C LEU A 103 8.59 -1.32 4.83
N ILE A 104 7.47 -2.03 4.80
CA ILE A 104 6.65 -2.16 3.61
C ILE A 104 5.34 -1.41 3.87
N MET A 105 5.02 -0.46 3.01
CA MET A 105 3.75 0.23 3.03
C MET A 105 2.94 -0.09 1.77
N SER A 106 1.62 -0.05 1.89
CA SER A 106 0.69 -0.19 0.78
C SER A 106 -0.60 0.54 1.09
N ALA A 107 -1.22 1.14 0.09
CA ALA A 107 -2.51 1.80 0.23
C ALA A 107 -3.42 1.50 -0.95
N MET A 108 -4.58 0.91 -0.69
CA MET A 108 -5.61 0.62 -1.69
C MET A 108 -5.12 -0.24 -2.87
N ALA A 109 -4.23 -1.20 -2.60
CA ALA A 109 -3.65 -2.07 -3.61
C ALA A 109 -3.86 -3.56 -3.34
N MET A 110 -4.03 -3.97 -2.08
CA MET A 110 -4.14 -5.39 -1.73
C MET A 110 -5.43 -6.03 -2.27
N HIS A 111 -6.54 -5.27 -2.36
CA HIS A 111 -7.80 -5.78 -2.90
C HIS A 111 -7.74 -6.11 -4.41
N HIS A 112 -6.67 -5.68 -5.08
CA HIS A 112 -6.35 -6.05 -6.47
C HIS A 112 -5.47 -7.30 -6.58
N VAL A 113 -5.07 -7.92 -5.47
CA VAL A 113 -4.28 -9.15 -5.45
C VAL A 113 -5.16 -10.33 -5.09
N GLN A 114 -5.27 -11.31 -5.98
CA GLN A 114 -6.17 -12.45 -5.80
C GLN A 114 -5.80 -13.29 -4.57
N ASP A 115 -4.51 -13.56 -4.37
CA ASP A 115 -3.98 -14.39 -3.28
C ASP A 115 -3.30 -13.49 -2.23
N THR A 116 -4.09 -12.98 -1.28
CA THR A 116 -3.61 -12.12 -0.19
C THR A 116 -2.69 -12.86 0.77
N ASP A 117 -2.90 -14.16 1.01
CA ASP A 117 -2.03 -14.98 1.85
C ASP A 117 -0.63 -15.06 1.25
N ARG A 118 -0.52 -15.38 -0.03
CA ARG A 118 0.74 -15.36 -0.78
C ARG A 118 1.42 -14.00 -0.75
N LEU A 119 0.65 -12.91 -0.92
CA LEU A 119 1.19 -11.54 -0.87
C LEU A 119 1.83 -11.23 0.48
N VAL A 120 1.14 -11.56 1.58
CA VAL A 120 1.67 -11.37 2.95
C VAL A 120 2.93 -12.19 3.19
N GLY A 121 2.99 -13.43 2.66
CA GLY A 121 4.20 -14.25 2.69
C GLY A 121 5.37 -13.63 1.93
N ILE A 122 5.10 -13.00 0.77
CA ILE A 122 6.10 -12.26 -0.01
C ILE A 122 6.57 -11.02 0.77
N PHE A 123 5.68 -10.28 1.42
CA PHE A 123 6.06 -9.17 2.28
C PHE A 123 6.98 -9.62 3.42
N ALA A 124 6.63 -10.72 4.12
CA ALA A 124 7.49 -11.28 5.16
C ALA A 124 8.89 -11.61 4.64
N GLY A 125 9.00 -12.17 3.41
CA GLY A 125 10.26 -12.46 2.75
C GLY A 125 11.11 -11.23 2.39
N HIS A 126 10.49 -10.07 2.20
CA HIS A 126 11.16 -8.80 1.88
C HIS A 126 11.45 -7.92 3.11
N LEU A 127 11.09 -8.34 4.31
CA LEU A 127 11.37 -7.59 5.52
C LEU A 127 12.69 -8.01 6.16
N LYS A 128 13.38 -7.02 6.73
CA LYS A 128 14.48 -7.24 7.68
C LYS A 128 13.90 -7.79 9.00
N PRO A 129 14.68 -8.49 9.83
CA PRO A 129 14.22 -8.91 11.17
C PRO A 129 13.77 -7.71 12.01
N GLY A 130 12.57 -7.77 12.59
CA GLY A 130 11.99 -6.70 13.40
C GLY A 130 11.38 -5.54 12.60
N ALA A 131 11.46 -5.57 11.27
CA ALA A 131 10.86 -4.57 10.38
C ALA A 131 9.32 -4.62 10.41
N MET A 132 8.67 -3.63 9.82
CA MET A 132 7.23 -3.43 9.92
C MET A 132 6.52 -3.49 8.56
N VAL A 133 5.22 -3.74 8.63
CA VAL A 133 4.27 -3.38 7.57
C VAL A 133 3.34 -2.27 8.04
N ALA A 134 2.87 -1.46 7.07
CA ALA A 134 1.83 -0.46 7.23
C ALA A 134 0.90 -0.56 6.00
N LEU A 135 -0.19 -1.32 6.14
CA LEU A 135 -1.06 -1.69 5.03
C LEU A 135 -2.44 -1.04 5.23
N ALA A 136 -2.86 -0.23 4.26
CA ALA A 136 -4.16 0.40 4.27
C ALA A 136 -5.03 -0.12 3.12
N ASP A 137 -6.26 -0.51 3.46
CA ASP A 137 -7.24 -0.94 2.48
C ASP A 137 -8.66 -0.80 3.05
N LEU A 138 -9.67 -1.12 2.25
CA LEU A 138 -11.08 -1.09 2.63
C LEU A 138 -11.38 -2.12 3.72
N ASP A 139 -12.14 -1.72 4.74
CA ASP A 139 -12.91 -2.67 5.53
C ASP A 139 -13.90 -3.40 4.61
N LYS A 140 -14.30 -4.62 4.98
CA LYS A 140 -15.25 -5.41 4.21
C LYS A 140 -16.50 -4.62 3.89
N GLU A 141 -16.88 -4.63 2.61
CA GLU A 141 -18.05 -3.93 2.07
C GLU A 141 -18.84 -4.83 1.12
N ASP A 142 -19.99 -4.34 0.61
CA ASP A 142 -20.95 -5.13 -0.16
C ASP A 142 -20.70 -5.14 -1.69
N GLY A 143 -19.53 -4.72 -2.15
CA GLY A 143 -19.15 -4.66 -3.57
C GLY A 143 -19.52 -3.34 -4.26
N THR A 144 -19.99 -2.35 -3.52
CA THR A 144 -20.46 -1.07 -4.09
C THR A 144 -19.42 0.05 -4.08
N PHE A 145 -18.25 -0.18 -3.50
CA PHE A 145 -17.18 0.82 -3.49
C PHE A 145 -16.62 1.07 -4.90
N HIS A 146 -16.36 0.01 -5.65
CA HIS A 146 -15.90 0.11 -7.02
C HIS A 146 -17.09 0.07 -7.99
N PRO A 147 -17.04 0.78 -9.14
CA PRO A 147 -18.04 0.57 -10.19
C PRO A 147 -17.96 -0.87 -10.73
N ASP A 148 -19.10 -1.43 -11.18
CA ASP A 148 -19.20 -2.79 -11.68
C ASP A 148 -18.22 -3.12 -12.82
N GLU A 149 -17.72 -2.11 -13.52
CA GLU A 149 -16.78 -2.19 -14.63
C GLU A 149 -15.31 -2.16 -14.20
N ALA A 150 -15.04 -2.01 -12.88
CA ALA A 150 -13.66 -1.92 -12.37
C ALA A 150 -12.98 -3.28 -12.51
N ALA A 151 -12.09 -3.40 -13.49
CA ALA A 151 -11.32 -4.60 -13.73
C ALA A 151 -10.29 -4.85 -12.62
N GLY A 152 -10.15 -6.12 -12.21
CA GLY A 152 -9.08 -6.54 -11.31
C GLY A 152 -9.34 -6.30 -9.82
N VAL A 153 -10.58 -6.10 -9.41
CA VAL A 153 -11.00 -6.13 -8.00
C VAL A 153 -11.32 -7.58 -7.63
N PHE A 154 -10.52 -8.17 -6.75
CA PHE A 154 -10.70 -9.55 -6.28
C PHE A 154 -11.35 -9.60 -4.90
N HIS A 155 -11.19 -8.55 -4.10
CA HIS A 155 -11.74 -8.46 -2.75
C HIS A 155 -12.54 -7.17 -2.56
N HIS A 156 -13.73 -7.32 -2.01
CA HIS A 156 -14.56 -6.19 -1.58
C HIS A 156 -14.21 -5.81 -0.14
N GLY A 157 -12.96 -5.32 0.05
CA GLY A 157 -12.39 -5.05 1.35
C GLY A 157 -12.07 -6.32 2.16
N PHE A 158 -11.57 -6.12 3.38
CA PHE A 158 -11.05 -7.18 4.24
C PHE A 158 -11.72 -7.16 5.60
N GLU A 159 -12.06 -8.36 6.10
CA GLU A 159 -12.38 -8.54 7.51
C GLU A 159 -11.10 -8.42 8.33
N ARG A 160 -11.08 -7.52 9.32
CA ARG A 160 -9.86 -7.25 10.11
C ARG A 160 -9.33 -8.48 10.84
N ASP A 161 -10.23 -9.31 11.39
CA ASP A 161 -9.85 -10.54 12.12
C ASP A 161 -9.26 -11.61 11.17
N GLU A 162 -9.77 -11.71 9.94
CA GLU A 162 -9.22 -12.61 8.91
C GLU A 162 -7.83 -12.15 8.48
N LEU A 163 -7.66 -10.86 8.17
CA LEU A 163 -6.37 -10.29 7.79
C LEU A 163 -5.36 -10.39 8.94
N GLN A 164 -5.79 -10.18 10.20
CA GLN A 164 -4.94 -10.42 11.37
C GLN A 164 -4.45 -11.86 11.43
N SER A 165 -5.33 -12.83 11.17
CA SER A 165 -4.97 -14.25 11.17
C SER A 165 -3.95 -14.59 10.10
N VAL A 166 -4.11 -14.03 8.90
CA VAL A 166 -3.13 -14.16 7.79
C VAL A 166 -1.78 -13.56 8.19
N LEU A 167 -1.76 -12.36 8.74
CA LEU A 167 -0.52 -11.73 9.21
C LEU A 167 0.18 -12.57 10.27
N GLN A 168 -0.58 -13.11 11.25
CA GLN A 168 -0.03 -13.98 12.30
C GLN A 168 0.59 -15.26 11.72
N ALA A 169 -0.07 -15.89 10.75
CA ALA A 169 0.42 -17.10 10.08
C ALA A 169 1.78 -16.88 9.38
N HIS A 170 2.06 -15.66 8.91
CA HIS A 170 3.33 -15.28 8.30
C HIS A 170 4.33 -14.62 9.28
N GLY A 171 4.16 -14.83 10.59
CA GLY A 171 5.13 -14.41 11.61
C GLY A 171 5.07 -12.94 11.99
N PHE A 172 3.97 -12.26 11.67
CA PHE A 172 3.73 -10.89 12.16
C PHE A 172 3.13 -10.90 13.56
N ARG A 173 3.53 -9.91 14.36
CA ARG A 173 3.08 -9.67 15.74
C ARG A 173 2.85 -8.19 15.98
N ASP A 174 2.38 -7.82 17.16
CA ASP A 174 2.07 -6.44 17.53
C ASP A 174 1.10 -5.79 16.53
N ILE A 175 0.12 -6.58 16.05
CA ILE A 175 -0.81 -6.19 15.01
C ILE A 175 -1.82 -5.20 15.58
N GLN A 176 -1.92 -4.02 14.98
CA GLN A 176 -2.83 -2.96 15.40
C GLN A 176 -3.59 -2.41 14.21
N PHE A 177 -4.91 -2.27 14.34
CA PHE A 177 -5.78 -1.68 13.34
C PHE A 177 -6.26 -0.30 13.77
N PHE A 178 -6.21 0.64 12.85
CA PHE A 178 -6.74 2.00 12.98
C PHE A 178 -7.70 2.25 11.82
N THR A 179 -8.69 3.13 11.99
CA THR A 179 -9.46 3.65 10.87
C THR A 179 -8.76 4.91 10.37
N ALA A 180 -8.06 4.82 9.24
CA ALA A 180 -7.31 5.94 8.68
C ALA A 180 -8.20 6.98 8.01
N HIS A 181 -9.30 6.54 7.39
CA HIS A 181 -10.25 7.39 6.69
C HIS A 181 -11.60 6.68 6.54
N THR A 182 -12.65 7.47 6.29
CA THR A 182 -13.94 6.95 5.82
C THR A 182 -14.30 7.67 4.54
N VAL A 183 -14.34 6.94 3.43
CA VAL A 183 -14.82 7.48 2.16
C VAL A 183 -16.35 7.48 2.16
N VAL A 184 -16.96 8.61 1.79
CA VAL A 184 -18.41 8.72 1.64
C VAL A 184 -18.76 8.83 0.17
N LYS A 185 -19.58 7.91 -0.33
CA LYS A 185 -20.11 7.91 -1.69
C LYS A 185 -21.62 7.66 -1.63
N GLU A 186 -22.43 8.51 -2.25
CA GLU A 186 -23.88 8.32 -2.36
C GLU A 186 -24.55 7.98 -1.01
N GLU A 187 -24.19 8.71 0.07
CA GLU A 187 -24.66 8.52 1.44
C GLU A 187 -24.20 7.20 2.11
N ARG A 188 -23.30 6.44 1.49
CA ARG A 188 -22.68 5.24 2.06
C ARG A 188 -21.29 5.54 2.58
N GLU A 189 -20.95 4.93 3.68
CA GLU A 189 -19.65 5.03 4.33
C GLU A 189 -18.81 3.79 4.04
N TYR A 190 -17.56 4.01 3.63
CA TYR A 190 -16.58 2.97 3.36
C TYR A 190 -15.34 3.25 4.19
N PRO A 191 -15.24 2.63 5.37
CA PRO A 191 -14.04 2.79 6.20
C PRO A 191 -12.81 2.19 5.54
N VAL A 192 -11.70 2.88 5.67
CA VAL A 192 -10.38 2.43 5.26
C VAL A 192 -9.54 2.24 6.51
N PHE A 193 -9.08 1.02 6.73
CA PHE A 193 -8.19 0.74 7.83
C PHE A 193 -6.73 1.05 7.47
N LEU A 194 -5.90 1.26 8.48
CA LEU A 194 -4.47 1.07 8.46
C LEU A 194 -4.15 -0.06 9.45
N VAL A 195 -3.52 -1.12 9.01
CA VAL A 195 -2.93 -2.12 9.90
C VAL A 195 -1.41 -1.93 9.96
N THR A 196 -0.86 -1.89 11.16
CA THR A 196 0.57 -1.95 11.41
C THR A 196 0.92 -3.27 12.10
N ALA A 197 2.04 -3.87 11.73
CA ALA A 197 2.52 -5.10 12.36
C ALA A 197 4.04 -5.22 12.25
N ARG A 198 4.68 -5.92 13.19
CA ARG A 198 6.12 -6.21 13.16
C ARG A 198 6.36 -7.64 12.73
N HIS A 199 7.30 -7.83 11.81
CA HIS A 199 7.78 -9.15 11.45
C HIS A 199 8.78 -9.66 12.48
N ALA A 200 8.55 -10.87 13.00
CA ALA A 200 9.38 -11.43 14.07
C ALA A 200 10.83 -11.73 13.64
N GLY A 201 11.08 -11.80 12.31
CA GLY A 201 12.31 -12.34 11.78
C GLY A 201 12.25 -13.88 11.72
N ALA A 202 13.07 -14.47 10.86
CA ALA A 202 13.29 -15.91 10.91
C ALA A 202 14.07 -16.21 12.19
N GLY A 203 13.50 -17.04 13.08
CA GLY A 203 14.17 -17.58 14.26
C GLY A 203 15.28 -18.54 13.87
#